data_cdba08e34ce14bca693fa3d4d831568c
#
_entry.id   cdba08e34ce14bca693fa3d4d831568c
#
_cell.length_a   1.000
_cell.length_b   1.000
_cell.length_c   1.000
_cell.angle_alpha   90.00
_cell.angle_beta   90.00
_cell.angle_gamma   90.00
#
_symmetry.space_group_name_H-M   'P 1'
#
loop_
_entity.id
_entity.type
_entity.pdbx_description
1 polymer ?
#
loop_
_entity_poly.entity_id
_entity_poly.type
_entity_poly.pdbx_seq_one_letter_code
_entity_poly.pdbx_strand_id
1 'polypeptide(L)' 'AAGKVFKIEAGVGQTVKRGDAVVIIEAMKMENDVVAPQDGTLASVDVATGASVEAGSVLATMN' A
#
# COMPACT_ATOMS: atom_id res chain seq x y z
N ALA A 1 -2.62 6.69 13.28
CA ALA A 1 -2.89 7.94 12.58
C ALA A 1 -3.62 7.67 11.27
N ALA A 2 -4.51 8.56 10.88
CA ALA A 2 -5.24 8.46 9.63
C ALA A 2 -4.44 9.13 8.50
N GLY A 3 -4.62 8.64 7.29
CA GLY A 3 -4.01 9.23 6.11
C GLY A 3 -4.87 9.00 4.88
N LYS A 4 -4.38 9.46 3.74
CA LYS A 4 -5.02 9.20 2.45
C LYS A 4 -4.07 8.44 1.55
N VAL A 5 -4.62 7.55 0.74
CA VAL A 5 -3.84 6.87 -0.30
C VAL A 5 -3.49 7.89 -1.37
N PHE A 6 -2.20 8.20 -1.46
CA PHE A 6 -1.69 9.15 -2.43
C PHE A 6 -1.52 8.49 -3.80
N LYS A 7 -0.94 7.30 -3.81
CA LYS A 7 -0.64 6.57 -5.03
C LYS A 7 -0.52 5.07 -4.75
N ILE A 8 -0.97 4.25 -5.70
CA ILE A 8 -0.80 2.80 -5.66
C ILE A 8 0.33 2.47 -6.63
N GLU A 9 1.44 1.94 -6.11
CA GLU A 9 2.65 1.66 -6.90
C GLU A 9 2.64 0.26 -7.52
N ALA A 10 1.86 -0.66 -6.97
CA ALA A 10 1.81 -2.04 -7.46
C ALA A 10 0.36 -2.50 -7.61
N GLY A 11 0.11 -3.33 -8.60
CA GLY A 11 -1.23 -3.85 -8.90
C GLY A 11 -1.40 -5.32 -8.54
N VAL A 12 -2.65 -5.76 -8.53
CA VAL A 12 -3.00 -7.16 -8.32
C VAL A 12 -2.31 -8.03 -9.36
N GLY A 13 -1.73 -9.14 -8.92
CA GLY A 13 -1.00 -10.08 -9.77
C GLY A 13 0.45 -9.70 -10.01
N GLN A 14 0.88 -8.53 -9.56
CA GLN A 14 2.26 -8.09 -9.73
C GLN A 14 3.17 -8.78 -8.71
N THR A 15 4.31 -9.26 -9.18
CA THR A 15 5.35 -9.79 -8.30
C THR A 15 6.13 -8.64 -7.70
N VAL A 16 6.28 -8.65 -6.38
CA VAL A 16 7.03 -7.64 -5.64
C VAL A 16 8.12 -8.30 -4.81
N LYS A 17 9.12 -7.53 -4.47
CA LYS A 17 10.22 -7.97 -3.60
C LYS A 17 10.13 -7.22 -2.28
N ARG A 18 10.68 -7.83 -1.24
CA ARG A 18 10.76 -7.20 0.07
C ARG A 18 11.34 -5.79 -0.05
N GLY A 19 10.64 -4.81 0.52
CA GLY A 19 11.05 -3.41 0.47
C GLY A 19 10.50 -2.63 -0.72
N ASP A 20 9.86 -3.29 -1.70
CA ASP A 20 9.22 -2.58 -2.80
C ASP A 20 8.01 -1.80 -2.29
N ALA A 21 7.86 -0.56 -2.74
CA ALA A 21 6.72 0.26 -2.39
C ALA A 21 5.47 -0.30 -3.06
N VAL A 22 4.43 -0.53 -2.28
CA VAL A 22 3.14 -1.03 -2.74
C VAL A 22 2.13 0.10 -2.81
N VAL A 23 2.03 0.89 -1.76
CA VAL A 23 1.10 2.01 -1.63
C VAL A 23 1.85 3.18 -0.98
N ILE A 24 1.57 4.39 -1.43
CA ILE A 24 2.07 5.60 -0.79
C ILE A 24 0.91 6.28 -0.09
N ILE A 25 1.07 6.56 1.19
CA ILE A 25 0.07 7.21 2.02
C ILE A 25 0.55 8.60 2.40
N GLU A 26 -0.31 9.60 2.22
CA GLU A 26 -0.07 10.95 2.72
C GLU A 26 -0.72 11.11 4.09
N ALA A 27 0.07 11.47 5.08
CA ALA A 27 -0.39 11.77 6.42
C ALA A 27 0.42 12.91 6.98
N MET A 28 -0.22 13.90 7.59
CA MET A 28 0.44 15.07 8.19
C MET A 28 1.39 15.77 7.22
N LYS A 29 0.97 15.93 5.97
CA LYS A 29 1.75 16.57 4.88
C LYS A 29 3.05 15.83 4.54
N MET A 30 3.14 14.55 4.90
CA MET A 30 4.28 13.70 4.58
C MET A 30 3.81 12.50 3.77
N GLU A 31 4.64 12.07 2.83
CA GLU A 31 4.41 10.84 2.10
C GLU A 31 5.10 9.69 2.83
N ASN A 32 4.38 8.59 3.01
CA ASN A 32 4.88 7.40 3.69
C ASN A 32 4.69 6.20 2.79
N ASP A 33 5.78 5.50 2.48
CA ASP A 33 5.72 4.30 1.68
C ASP A 33 5.29 3.11 2.52
N VAL A 34 4.29 2.38 2.05
CA VAL A 34 3.96 1.07 2.60
C VAL A 34 4.65 0.05 1.70
N VAL A 35 5.59 -0.67 2.25
CA VAL A 35 6.44 -1.58 1.49
C VAL A 35 6.06 -3.03 1.70
N ALA A 36 6.39 -3.88 0.72
CA ALA A 36 6.17 -5.31 0.85
C ALA A 36 7.08 -5.87 1.95
N PRO A 37 6.55 -6.67 2.89
CA PRO A 37 7.35 -7.24 3.96
C PRO A 37 8.15 -8.46 3.53
N GLN A 38 7.85 -9.01 2.36
CA GLN A 38 8.50 -10.20 1.82
C GLN A 38 8.32 -10.26 0.31
N ASP A 39 9.08 -11.10 -0.36
CA ASP A 39 8.89 -11.38 -1.78
C ASP A 39 7.58 -12.13 -1.96
N GLY A 40 6.86 -11.84 -3.01
CA GLY A 40 5.61 -12.52 -3.31
C GLY A 40 4.82 -11.84 -4.41
N THR A 41 3.58 -12.29 -4.58
CA THR A 41 2.67 -11.75 -5.57
C THR A 41 1.48 -11.10 -4.86
N LEU A 42 1.09 -9.90 -5.27
CA LEU A 42 -0.07 -9.24 -4.70
C LEU A 42 -1.35 -10.00 -5.05
N ALA A 43 -2.06 -10.44 -4.04
CA ALA A 43 -3.33 -11.15 -4.19
C ALA A 43 -4.50 -10.18 -4.28
N SER A 44 -4.45 -9.06 -3.56
CA SER A 44 -5.47 -8.02 -3.65
C SER A 44 -4.87 -6.66 -3.30
N VAL A 45 -5.51 -5.61 -3.83
CA VAL A 45 -5.26 -4.23 -3.42
C VAL A 45 -6.60 -3.69 -2.98
N ASP A 46 -6.75 -3.44 -1.68
CA ASP A 46 -8.03 -3.19 -1.04
C ASP A 46 -8.35 -1.71 -0.86
N VAL A 47 -7.58 -0.84 -1.47
CA VAL A 47 -7.77 0.61 -1.41
C VAL A 47 -7.68 1.22 -2.79
N ALA A 48 -8.21 2.43 -2.92
CA ALA A 48 -8.11 3.21 -4.15
C ALA A 48 -7.41 4.54 -3.85
N THR A 49 -6.79 5.12 -4.86
CA THR A 49 -6.19 6.45 -4.76
C THR A 49 -7.23 7.46 -4.27
N GLY A 50 -6.87 8.25 -3.28
CA GLY A 50 -7.77 9.21 -2.65
C GLY A 50 -8.57 8.67 -1.48
N ALA A 51 -8.56 7.35 -1.24
CA ALA A 51 -9.27 6.75 -0.13
C ALA A 51 -8.61 7.14 1.20
N SER A 52 -9.44 7.37 2.22
CA SER A 52 -8.95 7.59 3.59
C SER A 52 -8.67 6.26 4.25
N VAL A 53 -7.55 6.16 4.96
CA VAL A 53 -7.15 4.94 5.67
C VAL A 53 -6.73 5.28 7.09
N GLU A 54 -6.85 4.29 7.97
CA GLU A 54 -6.44 4.42 9.37
C GLU A 54 -5.41 3.37 9.70
N ALA A 55 -4.72 3.56 10.83
CA ALA A 55 -3.77 2.55 11.32
C ALA A 55 -4.48 1.21 11.50
N GLY A 56 -3.88 0.16 10.99
CA GLY A 56 -4.47 -1.19 11.05
C GLY A 56 -5.38 -1.55 9.87
N SER A 57 -5.69 -0.59 8.99
CA SER A 57 -6.48 -0.88 7.78
C SER A 57 -5.74 -1.86 6.87
N VAL A 58 -6.47 -2.79 6.27
CA VAL A 58 -5.90 -3.68 5.26
C VAL A 58 -5.82 -2.91 3.95
N LEU A 59 -4.61 -2.75 3.42
CA LEU A 59 -4.36 -2.02 2.18
C LEU A 59 -4.22 -2.96 0.99
N ALA A 60 -3.57 -4.09 1.21
CA ALA A 60 -3.31 -5.09 0.18
C ALA A 60 -3.03 -6.42 0.86
N THR A 61 -3.17 -7.52 0.12
CA THR A 61 -2.78 -8.84 0.61
C THR A 61 -1.83 -9.51 -0.38
N MET A 62 -1.05 -10.45 0.13
CA MET A 62 -0.06 -11.18 -0.67
C MET A 62 -0.25 -12.68 -0.51
N ASN A 63 0.15 -13.37 -1.52
CA ASN A 63 0.26 -14.83 -1.49
C ASN A 63 1.67 -15.25 -1.01
#